data_e3237031c9a87edc6f3c8e2357f69df7
#
_entry.id   e3237031c9a87edc6f3c8e2357f69df7
#
_cell.length_a   1.000
_cell.length_b   1.000
_cell.length_c   1.000
_cell.angle_alpha   90.00
_cell.angle_beta   90.00
_cell.angle_gamma   90.00
#
_symmetry.space_group_name_H-M   'P 1'
#
loop_
_entity.id
_entity.type
_entity.pdbx_description
1 polymer ?
#
loop_
_entity_poly.entity_id
_entity_poly.type
_entity_poly.pdbx_seq_one_letter_code
_entity_poly.pdbx_strand_id
1 'polypeptide(L)'
;ELQSLSLYILAAIDRDNNIKSIAEKHGLFIIEDSAQALGSKFKDQCAGTFGLAGGISFFPAKVLGCFGDAGGVLVQDNDLYHKIYQLHDHGRDTDGEIKSWGRNSRLDNLHAAFLLHKLKSYPEVIKKRRSIASKYQEQLENLNELKLPIAPGAEPDHFDVFQNYELEADKRDQLKEYLLQNGIGTLIQWGGKAVHQFPELGFNLSLPKTEKFFDRCIMLPMNIFLSDDEIDYICETVIRFYRS
;
A
#
# COMPACT_ATOMS: atom_id res chain seq x y z
N GLU A 1 -20.65 -8.72 20.43
CA GLU A 1 -20.38 -7.90 19.23
C GLU A 1 -18.89 -7.56 19.21
N LEU A 2 -18.16 -8.09 18.24
CA LEU A 2 -16.76 -7.74 18.02
C LEU A 2 -16.70 -6.33 17.43
N GLN A 3 -16.34 -5.34 18.23
CA GLN A 3 -15.97 -4.02 17.70
C GLN A 3 -14.53 -4.08 17.22
N SER A 4 -14.34 -4.04 15.91
CA SER A 4 -13.02 -3.97 15.30
C SER A 4 -12.79 -2.58 14.69
N LEU A 5 -11.61 -2.02 14.92
CA LEU A 5 -11.13 -0.87 14.19
C LEU A 5 -10.32 -1.40 13.00
N SER A 6 -10.88 -1.31 11.80
CA SER A 6 -10.12 -1.59 10.58
C SER A 6 -9.34 -0.33 10.21
N LEU A 7 -8.02 -0.40 10.28
CA LEU A 7 -7.16 0.73 9.96
C LEU A 7 -6.47 0.49 8.61
N TYR A 8 -6.74 1.37 7.67
CA TYR A 8 -6.01 1.44 6.41
C TYR A 8 -4.65 2.07 6.69
N ILE A 9 -3.60 1.25 6.80
CA ILE A 9 -2.23 1.76 6.92
C ILE A 9 -1.59 1.76 5.53
N LEU A 10 -1.89 2.80 4.76
CA LEU A 10 -1.03 3.24 3.68
C LEU A 10 0.23 3.85 4.33
N ALA A 11 1.31 3.08 4.44
CA ALA A 11 2.67 3.55 4.79
C ALA A 11 2.83 4.48 6.02
N ALA A 12 1.75 4.91 6.63
CA ALA A 12 1.73 5.75 7.83
C ALA A 12 1.36 4.89 9.04
N ILE A 13 2.31 4.10 9.50
CA ILE A 13 2.22 3.47 10.81
C ILE A 13 2.10 4.60 11.84
N ASP A 14 1.22 4.41 12.81
CA ASP A 14 0.92 5.34 13.90
C ASP A 14 2.20 5.88 14.55
N ARG A 15 2.54 7.12 14.25
CA ARG A 15 3.78 7.77 14.69
C ARG A 15 3.97 7.77 16.20
N ASP A 16 2.87 7.71 16.97
CA ASP A 16 2.88 7.92 18.40
C ASP A 16 2.34 6.73 19.21
N ASN A 17 2.12 5.55 18.60
CA ASN A 17 1.38 4.43 19.20
C ASN A 17 -0.03 4.83 19.73
N ASN A 18 -0.59 5.92 19.24
CA ASN A 18 -1.87 6.46 19.71
C ASN A 18 -3.02 5.50 19.42
N ILE A 19 -3.00 4.85 18.26
CA ILE A 19 -4.04 3.92 17.86
C ILE A 19 -4.06 2.70 18.77
N LYS A 20 -2.88 2.16 19.08
CA LYS A 20 -2.76 1.02 20.00
C LYS A 20 -3.29 1.39 21.40
N SER A 21 -2.91 2.54 21.92
CA SER A 21 -3.38 3.01 23.24
C SER A 21 -4.88 3.29 23.26
N ILE A 22 -5.44 3.84 22.17
CA ILE A 22 -6.89 4.04 22.02
C ILE A 22 -7.62 2.69 21.96
N ALA A 23 -7.12 1.74 21.18
CA ALA A 23 -7.70 0.41 21.07
C ALA A 23 -7.71 -0.31 22.44
N GLU A 24 -6.60 -0.30 23.16
CA GLU A 24 -6.48 -0.85 24.51
C GLU A 24 -7.46 -0.18 25.49
N LYS A 25 -7.53 1.15 25.48
CA LYS A 25 -8.44 1.91 26.33
C LYS A 25 -9.91 1.57 26.11
N HIS A 26 -10.28 1.23 24.88
CA HIS A 26 -11.66 0.97 24.50
C HIS A 26 -11.96 -0.52 24.30
N GLY A 27 -11.03 -1.43 24.60
CA GLY A 27 -11.19 -2.88 24.42
C GLY A 27 -11.42 -3.29 22.95
N LEU A 28 -10.76 -2.57 22.01
CA LEU A 28 -10.90 -2.83 20.58
C LEU A 28 -9.75 -3.70 20.05
N PHE A 29 -10.05 -4.51 19.04
CA PHE A 29 -9.03 -5.23 18.29
C PHE A 29 -8.55 -4.38 17.10
N ILE A 30 -7.23 -4.38 16.85
CA ILE A 30 -6.64 -3.80 15.66
C ILE A 30 -6.49 -4.90 14.61
N ILE A 31 -7.02 -4.66 13.42
CA ILE A 31 -6.78 -5.48 12.22
C ILE A 31 -6.13 -4.57 11.19
N GLU A 32 -4.94 -4.95 10.73
CA GLU A 32 -4.17 -4.15 9.78
C GLU A 32 -4.53 -4.51 8.34
N ASP A 33 -4.82 -3.50 7.52
CA ASP A 33 -4.76 -3.63 6.08
C ASP A 33 -3.33 -3.28 5.61
N SER A 34 -2.50 -4.30 5.47
CA SER A 34 -1.10 -4.17 5.04
C SER A 34 -0.92 -4.57 3.57
N ALA A 35 -2.00 -4.48 2.77
CA ALA A 35 -2.02 -4.89 1.36
C ALA A 35 -0.99 -4.18 0.48
N GLN A 36 -0.49 -3.02 0.90
CA GLN A 36 0.54 -2.24 0.18
C GLN A 36 1.84 -2.07 0.99
N ALA A 37 1.95 -2.71 2.13
CA ALA A 37 3.01 -2.45 3.11
C ALA A 37 3.90 -3.68 3.43
N LEU A 38 3.87 -4.73 2.59
CA LEU A 38 4.71 -5.91 2.82
C LEU A 38 6.19 -5.50 2.84
N GLY A 39 6.84 -5.70 3.99
CA GLY A 39 8.24 -5.33 4.22
C GLY A 39 8.45 -3.90 4.73
N SER A 40 7.43 -3.05 4.78
CA SER A 40 7.50 -1.77 5.48
C SER A 40 7.62 -2.00 6.99
N LYS A 41 8.30 -1.07 7.69
CA LYS A 41 8.55 -1.19 9.12
C LYS A 41 8.38 0.13 9.84
N PHE A 42 8.01 0.02 11.11
CA PHE A 42 8.09 1.09 12.09
C PHE A 42 8.81 0.58 13.34
N LYS A 43 9.90 1.25 13.75
CA LYS A 43 10.78 0.81 14.87
C LYS A 43 11.13 -0.68 14.76
N ASP A 44 11.58 -1.10 13.58
CA ASP A 44 11.93 -2.49 13.23
C ASP A 44 10.81 -3.53 13.24
N GLN A 45 9.59 -3.17 13.67
CA GLN A 45 8.43 -4.03 13.57
C GLN A 45 7.79 -3.94 12.17
N CYS A 46 7.51 -5.09 11.55
CA CYS A 46 6.93 -5.15 10.21
C CYS A 46 5.44 -4.79 10.20
N ALA A 47 5.01 -4.09 9.15
CA ALA A 47 3.59 -3.89 8.88
C ALA A 47 2.86 -5.24 8.78
N GLY A 48 1.62 -5.29 9.29
CA GLY A 48 0.83 -6.50 9.42
C GLY A 48 1.04 -7.27 10.71
N THR A 49 1.93 -6.79 11.62
CA THR A 49 2.25 -7.48 12.89
C THR A 49 1.98 -6.64 14.15
N PHE A 50 1.39 -5.46 14.01
CA PHE A 50 1.08 -4.58 15.14
C PHE A 50 -0.23 -4.93 15.85
N GLY A 51 -1.22 -5.42 15.08
CA GLY A 51 -2.54 -5.77 15.56
C GLY A 51 -2.71 -7.26 15.85
N LEU A 52 -3.96 -7.63 16.06
CA LEU A 52 -4.39 -9.03 16.25
C LEU A 52 -4.14 -9.86 14.98
N ALA A 53 -4.38 -9.24 13.81
CA ALA A 53 -4.13 -9.83 12.50
C ALA A 53 -3.79 -8.73 11.48
N GLY A 54 -3.03 -9.10 10.45
CA GLY A 54 -2.72 -8.24 9.30
C GLY A 54 -3.01 -8.94 7.98
N GLY A 55 -3.72 -8.24 7.08
CA GLY A 55 -3.97 -8.70 5.72
C GLY A 55 -2.91 -8.20 4.75
N ILE A 56 -2.34 -9.10 3.95
CA ILE A 56 -1.40 -8.77 2.88
C ILE A 56 -1.97 -9.19 1.52
N SER A 57 -1.58 -8.46 0.47
CA SER A 57 -2.02 -8.72 -0.91
C SER A 57 -0.85 -9.16 -1.78
N PHE A 58 -1.11 -10.19 -2.59
CA PHE A 58 -0.22 -10.63 -3.66
C PHE A 58 -0.85 -10.39 -5.05
N PHE A 59 -1.80 -9.47 -5.15
CA PHE A 59 -2.35 -9.04 -6.44
C PHE A 59 -1.23 -8.65 -7.40
N PRO A 60 -1.37 -8.84 -8.73
CA PRO A 60 -0.28 -8.63 -9.71
C PRO A 60 0.44 -7.29 -9.64
N ALA A 61 -0.27 -6.21 -9.28
CA ALA A 61 0.31 -4.86 -9.16
C ALA A 61 1.07 -4.62 -7.85
N LYS A 62 1.10 -5.59 -6.92
CA LYS A 62 1.85 -5.44 -5.66
C LYS A 62 3.34 -5.66 -5.87
N VAL A 63 4.15 -5.08 -4.97
CA VAL A 63 5.63 -5.24 -5.02
C VAL A 63 6.01 -6.72 -5.07
N LEU A 64 5.33 -7.56 -4.27
CA LEU A 64 5.38 -9.01 -4.37
C LEU A 64 4.03 -9.51 -4.89
N GLY A 65 3.81 -9.47 -6.20
CA GLY A 65 2.57 -9.91 -6.84
C GLY A 65 2.72 -11.22 -7.61
N CYS A 66 1.65 -11.98 -7.69
CA CYS A 66 1.51 -13.17 -8.55
C CYS A 66 0.72 -12.85 -9.84
N PHE A 67 0.15 -13.85 -10.52
CA PHE A 67 -0.54 -13.68 -11.82
C PHE A 67 -2.07 -13.56 -11.70
N GLY A 68 -2.60 -13.41 -10.51
CA GLY A 68 -4.02 -13.27 -10.23
C GLY A 68 -4.26 -12.84 -8.80
N ASP A 69 -5.51 -12.92 -8.32
CA ASP A 69 -5.85 -12.59 -6.96
C ASP A 69 -5.22 -13.58 -5.98
N ALA A 70 -4.51 -13.04 -5.02
CA ALA A 70 -3.91 -13.79 -3.92
C ALA A 70 -3.63 -12.87 -2.73
N GLY A 71 -3.52 -13.46 -1.56
CA GLY A 71 -3.21 -12.74 -0.33
C GLY A 71 -2.83 -13.69 0.79
N GLY A 72 -2.55 -13.12 1.93
CA GLY A 72 -2.25 -13.85 3.16
C GLY A 72 -2.72 -13.10 4.38
N VAL A 73 -2.88 -13.82 5.48
CA VAL A 73 -3.19 -13.25 6.79
C VAL A 73 -2.03 -13.57 7.73
N LEU A 74 -1.51 -12.55 8.37
CA LEU A 74 -0.47 -12.65 9.40
C LEU A 74 -1.16 -12.64 10.76
N VAL A 75 -0.84 -13.62 11.60
CA VAL A 75 -1.31 -13.69 12.98
C VAL A 75 -0.22 -14.25 13.88
N GLN A 76 -0.24 -13.86 15.16
CA GLN A 76 0.71 -14.36 16.15
C GLN A 76 0.05 -15.36 17.13
N ASP A 77 -1.27 -15.32 17.23
CA ASP A 77 -2.06 -16.20 18.10
C ASP A 77 -2.36 -17.52 17.40
N ASN A 78 -2.00 -18.66 18.05
CA ASN A 78 -2.17 -19.99 17.49
C ASN A 78 -3.64 -20.41 17.35
N ASP A 79 -4.51 -20.03 18.29
CA ASP A 79 -5.93 -20.38 18.22
C ASP A 79 -6.60 -19.64 17.06
N LEU A 80 -6.25 -18.37 16.90
CA LEU A 80 -6.71 -17.56 15.75
C LEU A 80 -6.15 -18.11 14.43
N TYR A 81 -4.88 -18.55 14.39
CA TYR A 81 -4.32 -19.23 13.22
C TYR A 81 -5.11 -20.44 12.82
N HIS A 82 -5.39 -21.36 13.75
CA HIS A 82 -6.18 -22.56 13.47
C HIS A 82 -7.60 -22.22 13.00
N LYS A 83 -8.21 -21.20 13.59
CA LYS A 83 -9.53 -20.72 13.19
C LYS A 83 -9.53 -20.19 11.75
N ILE A 84 -8.55 -19.36 11.38
CA ILE A 84 -8.42 -18.82 10.04
C ILE A 84 -8.09 -19.93 9.05
N TYR A 85 -7.22 -20.87 9.44
CA TYR A 85 -6.89 -22.05 8.63
C TYR A 85 -8.14 -22.87 8.29
N GLN A 86 -9.02 -23.13 9.26
CA GLN A 86 -10.29 -23.80 9.01
C GLN A 86 -11.18 -22.98 8.07
N LEU A 87 -11.33 -21.68 8.34
CA LEU A 87 -12.23 -20.81 7.57
C LEU A 87 -11.82 -20.69 6.10
N HIS A 88 -10.52 -20.69 5.77
CA HIS A 88 -10.06 -20.53 4.40
C HIS A 88 -10.22 -21.79 3.54
N ASP A 89 -10.34 -22.97 4.14
CA ASP A 89 -10.52 -24.26 3.45
C ASP A 89 -11.77 -25.01 3.91
N HIS A 90 -12.94 -24.50 3.59
CA HIS A 90 -14.25 -25.17 3.81
C HIS A 90 -14.56 -25.54 5.26
N GLY A 91 -13.89 -24.98 6.24
CA GLY A 91 -14.05 -25.31 7.66
C GLY A 91 -13.28 -26.56 8.11
N ARG A 92 -12.32 -27.03 7.30
CA ARG A 92 -11.50 -28.21 7.61
C ARG A 92 -10.37 -27.87 8.56
N ASP A 93 -10.12 -28.78 9.50
CA ASP A 93 -8.89 -28.74 10.30
C ASP A 93 -7.70 -29.40 9.57
N THR A 94 -6.56 -29.52 10.28
CA THR A 94 -5.33 -30.13 9.74
C THR A 94 -5.47 -31.63 9.45
N ASP A 95 -6.45 -32.30 10.05
CA ASP A 95 -6.74 -33.74 9.86
C ASP A 95 -7.77 -33.97 8.73
N GLY A 96 -8.25 -32.87 8.12
CA GLY A 96 -9.22 -32.88 7.04
C GLY A 96 -10.70 -32.96 7.49
N GLU A 97 -10.93 -32.91 8.80
CA GLU A 97 -12.25 -32.97 9.39
C GLU A 97 -12.97 -31.63 9.36
N ILE A 98 -14.26 -31.61 8.99
CA ILE A 98 -15.05 -30.36 8.98
C ILE A 98 -15.47 -30.02 10.41
N LYS A 99 -15.00 -28.89 10.92
CA LYS A 99 -15.26 -28.38 12.25
C LYS A 99 -16.14 -27.12 12.27
N SER A 100 -16.30 -26.45 11.15
CA SER A 100 -17.07 -25.20 11.03
C SER A 100 -17.51 -24.94 9.60
N TRP A 101 -18.34 -23.92 9.41
CA TRP A 101 -18.53 -23.33 8.09
C TRP A 101 -17.24 -22.61 7.66
N GLY A 102 -16.91 -22.69 6.38
CA GLY A 102 -15.73 -22.03 5.82
C GLY A 102 -15.96 -21.60 4.36
N ARG A 103 -14.92 -21.09 3.75
CA ARG A 103 -14.90 -20.62 2.37
C ARG A 103 -13.84 -21.37 1.57
N ASN A 104 -13.93 -21.34 0.25
CA ASN A 104 -12.80 -21.66 -0.61
C ASN A 104 -12.00 -20.38 -0.84
N SER A 105 -10.95 -20.19 -0.06
CA SER A 105 -10.09 -19.00 -0.10
C SER A 105 -8.62 -19.38 0.03
N ARG A 106 -8.24 -20.43 -0.68
CA ARG A 106 -6.89 -20.99 -0.69
C ARG A 106 -6.02 -20.26 -1.70
N LEU A 107 -4.72 -20.28 -1.47
CA LEU A 107 -3.71 -19.86 -2.46
C LEU A 107 -3.38 -21.04 -3.38
N ASP A 108 -3.49 -20.83 -4.69
CA ASP A 108 -3.09 -21.84 -5.67
C ASP A 108 -1.60 -22.14 -5.59
N ASN A 109 -1.22 -23.43 -5.67
CA ASN A 109 0.17 -23.87 -5.62
C ASN A 109 1.04 -23.22 -6.73
N LEU A 110 0.45 -22.95 -7.89
CA LEU A 110 1.14 -22.24 -8.96
C LEU A 110 1.50 -20.82 -8.54
N HIS A 111 0.56 -20.08 -7.96
CA HIS A 111 0.81 -18.73 -7.43
C HIS A 111 1.84 -18.76 -6.30
N ALA A 112 1.75 -19.75 -5.38
CA ALA A 112 2.71 -19.93 -4.31
C ALA A 112 4.13 -20.17 -4.84
N ALA A 113 4.28 -20.97 -5.91
CA ALA A 113 5.58 -21.23 -6.53
C ALA A 113 6.20 -19.95 -7.13
N PHE A 114 5.40 -19.12 -7.82
CA PHE A 114 5.86 -17.82 -8.34
C PHE A 114 6.26 -16.86 -7.21
N LEU A 115 5.43 -16.76 -6.17
CA LEU A 115 5.72 -15.91 -5.02
C LEU A 115 7.01 -16.35 -4.32
N LEU A 116 7.21 -17.65 -4.10
CA LEU A 116 8.42 -18.21 -3.51
C LEU A 116 9.67 -17.89 -4.36
N HIS A 117 9.54 -17.95 -5.68
CA HIS A 117 10.63 -17.56 -6.58
C HIS A 117 10.97 -16.06 -6.45
N LYS A 118 9.96 -15.18 -6.53
CA LYS A 118 10.12 -13.73 -6.44
C LYS A 118 10.58 -13.26 -5.06
N LEU A 119 10.21 -13.96 -4.00
CA LEU A 119 10.60 -13.63 -2.64
C LEU A 119 12.11 -13.65 -2.43
N LYS A 120 12.83 -14.48 -3.20
CA LYS A 120 14.31 -14.59 -3.12
C LYS A 120 15.01 -13.28 -3.49
N SER A 121 14.43 -12.50 -4.41
CA SER A 121 14.97 -11.20 -4.85
C SER A 121 14.20 -10.00 -4.28
N TYR A 122 13.29 -10.26 -3.33
CA TYR A 122 12.45 -9.21 -2.77
C TYR A 122 13.21 -8.06 -2.09
N PRO A 123 14.30 -8.32 -1.32
CA PRO A 123 15.13 -7.25 -0.75
C PRO A 123 15.73 -6.32 -1.81
N GLU A 124 16.19 -6.86 -2.94
CA GLU A 124 16.74 -6.09 -4.05
C GLU A 124 15.67 -5.25 -4.75
N VAL A 125 14.45 -5.80 -4.88
CA VAL A 125 13.29 -5.07 -5.40
C VAL A 125 12.97 -3.87 -4.52
N ILE A 126 12.91 -4.05 -3.21
CA ILE A 126 12.70 -2.95 -2.25
C ILE A 126 13.82 -1.90 -2.38
N LYS A 127 15.08 -2.35 -2.42
CA LYS A 127 16.23 -1.44 -2.59
C LYS A 127 16.12 -0.59 -3.86
N LYS A 128 15.76 -1.20 -5.01
CA LYS A 128 15.59 -0.48 -6.27
C LYS A 128 14.43 0.52 -6.19
N ARG A 129 13.28 0.15 -5.61
CA ARG A 129 12.15 1.06 -5.43
C ARG A 129 12.50 2.26 -4.56
N ARG A 130 13.18 2.04 -3.45
CA ARG A 130 13.68 3.12 -2.60
C ARG A 130 14.69 4.03 -3.32
N SER A 131 15.56 3.45 -4.16
CA SER A 131 16.48 4.24 -5.01
C SER A 131 15.73 5.13 -6.00
N ILE A 132 14.67 4.62 -6.64
CA ILE A 132 13.80 5.41 -7.53
C ILE A 132 13.14 6.55 -6.75
N ALA A 133 12.57 6.25 -5.57
CA ALA A 133 11.95 7.25 -4.71
C ALA A 133 12.94 8.35 -4.28
N SER A 134 14.19 7.98 -3.96
CA SER A 134 15.25 8.95 -3.62
C SER A 134 15.56 9.88 -4.80
N LYS A 135 15.63 9.36 -6.03
CA LYS A 135 15.86 10.17 -7.23
C LYS A 135 14.72 11.14 -7.51
N TYR A 136 13.47 10.69 -7.39
CA TYR A 136 12.32 11.58 -7.50
C TYR A 136 12.37 12.69 -6.45
N GLN A 137 12.68 12.33 -5.19
CA GLN A 137 12.80 13.30 -4.11
C GLN A 137 13.87 14.35 -4.43
N GLU A 138 15.08 13.92 -4.75
CA GLU A 138 16.23 14.80 -5.04
C GLU A 138 15.95 15.80 -6.16
N GLN A 139 15.26 15.35 -7.22
CA GLN A 139 15.04 16.19 -8.40
C GLN A 139 13.79 17.08 -8.30
N LEU A 140 12.78 16.66 -7.52
CA LEU A 140 11.49 17.35 -7.48
C LEU A 140 11.25 18.14 -6.19
N GLU A 141 12.07 18.00 -5.14
CA GLU A 141 11.86 18.64 -3.83
C GLU A 141 11.80 20.18 -3.87
N ASN A 142 12.39 20.79 -4.89
CA ASN A 142 12.42 22.25 -5.04
C ASN A 142 11.20 22.81 -5.82
N LEU A 143 10.22 21.99 -6.18
CA LEU A 143 8.96 22.42 -6.80
C LEU A 143 7.91 22.66 -5.73
N ASN A 144 7.58 23.93 -5.48
CA ASN A 144 6.57 24.33 -4.48
C ASN A 144 5.15 23.87 -4.85
N GLU A 145 4.91 23.58 -6.11
CA GLU A 145 3.65 23.08 -6.66
C GLU A 145 3.39 21.62 -6.31
N LEU A 146 4.41 20.92 -5.83
CA LEU A 146 4.34 19.52 -5.45
C LEU A 146 4.46 19.35 -3.93
N LYS A 147 3.71 18.38 -3.38
CA LYS A 147 3.97 17.85 -2.06
C LYS A 147 4.35 16.37 -2.22
N LEU A 148 5.63 16.11 -2.05
CA LEU A 148 6.19 14.77 -2.20
C LEU A 148 5.90 13.90 -0.97
N PRO A 149 5.90 12.56 -1.13
CA PRO A 149 5.89 11.65 0.03
C PRO A 149 7.16 11.84 0.87
N ILE A 150 7.16 11.26 2.07
CA ILE A 150 8.34 11.30 2.95
C ILE A 150 9.51 10.61 2.25
N ALA A 151 10.65 11.28 2.18
CA ALA A 151 11.84 10.77 1.52
C ALA A 151 12.37 9.48 2.18
N PRO A 152 12.96 8.56 1.42
CA PRO A 152 13.60 7.38 1.99
C PRO A 152 14.65 7.74 3.04
N GLY A 153 14.44 7.35 4.30
CA GLY A 153 15.37 7.60 5.39
C GLY A 153 15.26 8.97 6.08
N ALA A 154 14.32 9.82 5.69
CA ALA A 154 14.07 11.10 6.37
C ALA A 154 13.54 10.92 7.80
N GLU A 155 12.85 9.83 8.06
CA GLU A 155 12.38 9.46 9.39
C GLU A 155 13.04 8.13 9.81
N PRO A 156 13.88 8.12 10.85
CA PRO A 156 14.69 6.94 11.21
C PRO A 156 13.86 5.74 11.64
N ASP A 157 12.69 5.97 12.23
CA ASP A 157 11.77 4.93 12.69
C ASP A 157 10.93 4.33 11.58
N HIS A 158 10.89 4.93 10.39
CA HIS A 158 10.05 4.50 9.28
C HIS A 158 10.86 3.93 8.12
N PHE A 159 10.49 2.73 7.70
CA PHE A 159 11.02 2.09 6.52
C PHE A 159 9.88 1.77 5.55
N ASP A 160 9.71 2.60 4.53
CA ASP A 160 8.73 2.40 3.46
C ASP A 160 9.34 1.61 2.29
N VAL A 161 8.57 0.69 1.73
CA VAL A 161 8.92 -0.09 0.52
C VAL A 161 8.55 0.63 -0.78
N PHE A 162 7.81 1.73 -0.68
CA PHE A 162 7.29 2.50 -1.83
C PHE A 162 6.52 1.62 -2.82
N GLN A 163 5.39 1.07 -2.38
CA GLN A 163 4.44 0.40 -3.30
C GLN A 163 4.06 1.35 -4.43
N ASN A 164 3.86 2.61 -4.14
CA ASN A 164 3.61 3.69 -5.09
C ASN A 164 4.53 4.87 -4.76
N TYR A 165 4.78 5.75 -5.74
CA TYR A 165 5.29 7.08 -5.50
C TYR A 165 4.15 8.06 -5.76
N GLU A 166 3.33 8.27 -4.74
CA GLU A 166 2.15 9.13 -4.79
C GLU A 166 2.48 10.48 -4.19
N LEU A 167 2.16 11.53 -4.93
CA LEU A 167 2.39 12.92 -4.54
C LEU A 167 1.12 13.75 -4.76
N GLU A 168 1.04 14.92 -4.11
CA GLU A 168 0.04 15.94 -4.41
C GLU A 168 0.64 16.95 -5.37
N ALA A 169 -0.11 17.34 -6.41
CA ALA A 169 0.33 18.26 -7.46
C ALA A 169 -0.69 19.37 -7.68
N ASP A 170 -0.24 20.60 -7.79
CA ASP A 170 -1.04 21.69 -8.32
C ASP A 170 -1.31 21.44 -9.81
N LYS A 171 -2.52 21.79 -10.28
CA LYS A 171 -2.95 21.53 -11.66
C LYS A 171 -2.78 20.04 -12.06
N ARG A 172 -3.08 19.10 -11.13
CA ARG A 172 -2.91 17.66 -11.27
C ARG A 172 -3.41 17.11 -12.61
N ASP A 173 -4.60 17.49 -13.07
CA ASP A 173 -5.17 16.96 -14.31
C ASP A 173 -4.43 17.46 -15.55
N GLN A 174 -3.99 18.73 -15.54
CA GLN A 174 -3.17 19.27 -16.61
C GLN A 174 -1.76 18.65 -16.63
N LEU A 175 -1.17 18.42 -15.46
CA LEU A 175 0.08 17.68 -15.34
C LEU A 175 -0.05 16.25 -15.89
N LYS A 176 -1.11 15.55 -15.52
CA LYS A 176 -1.38 14.18 -16.02
C LYS A 176 -1.46 14.15 -17.54
N GLU A 177 -2.22 15.07 -18.14
CA GLU A 177 -2.36 15.16 -19.59
C GLU A 177 -1.03 15.50 -20.27
N TYR A 178 -0.30 16.46 -19.72
CA TYR A 178 1.02 16.84 -20.24
C TYR A 178 2.02 15.68 -20.19
N LEU A 179 2.05 14.93 -19.09
CA LEU A 179 2.90 13.74 -18.96
C LEU A 179 2.52 12.67 -19.99
N LEU A 180 1.21 12.42 -20.17
CA LEU A 180 0.73 11.46 -21.17
C LEU A 180 1.14 11.86 -22.60
N GLN A 181 1.05 13.14 -22.97
CA GLN A 181 1.49 13.67 -24.27
C GLN A 181 3.00 13.52 -24.48
N ASN A 182 3.76 13.42 -23.41
CA ASN A 182 5.21 13.15 -23.44
C ASN A 182 5.54 11.65 -23.21
N GLY A 183 4.57 10.75 -23.38
CA GLY A 183 4.79 9.30 -23.28
C GLY A 183 4.92 8.76 -21.86
N ILE A 184 4.60 9.56 -20.83
CA ILE A 184 4.70 9.18 -19.43
C ILE A 184 3.32 8.83 -18.89
N GLY A 185 3.09 7.53 -18.63
CA GLY A 185 1.85 7.05 -18.01
C GLY A 185 1.84 7.29 -16.49
N THR A 186 0.75 7.86 -15.98
CA THR A 186 0.54 8.08 -14.55
C THR A 186 -0.77 7.48 -14.09
N LEU A 187 -0.93 7.26 -12.79
CA LEU A 187 -2.15 6.72 -12.20
C LEU A 187 -2.73 7.69 -11.18
N ILE A 188 -4.05 7.67 -11.07
CA ILE A 188 -4.81 8.29 -9.99
C ILE A 188 -5.67 7.19 -9.39
N GLN A 189 -5.47 6.89 -8.12
CA GLN A 189 -6.23 5.82 -7.46
C GLN A 189 -7.72 6.15 -7.43
N TRP A 190 -8.55 5.12 -7.65
CA TRP A 190 -10.01 5.21 -7.57
C TRP A 190 -10.61 6.37 -8.39
N GLY A 191 -9.95 6.76 -9.48
CA GLY A 191 -10.39 7.87 -10.32
C GLY A 191 -10.35 9.24 -9.63
N GLY A 192 -9.56 9.39 -8.55
CA GLY A 192 -9.46 10.62 -7.78
C GLY A 192 -10.64 10.85 -6.85
N LYS A 193 -11.33 9.80 -6.40
CA LYS A 193 -12.44 9.88 -5.46
C LYS A 193 -12.18 9.09 -4.19
N ALA A 194 -12.48 9.71 -3.05
CA ALA A 194 -12.54 9.04 -1.77
C ALA A 194 -13.82 8.19 -1.63
N VAL A 195 -13.80 7.20 -0.74
CA VAL A 195 -14.92 6.25 -0.57
C VAL A 195 -16.26 6.91 -0.32
N HIS A 196 -16.30 8.00 0.44
CA HIS A 196 -17.53 8.75 0.75
C HIS A 196 -18.08 9.55 -0.45
N GLN A 197 -17.30 9.71 -1.52
CA GLN A 197 -17.70 10.43 -2.75
C GLN A 197 -18.36 9.50 -3.79
N PHE A 198 -18.58 8.22 -3.46
CA PHE A 198 -19.37 7.29 -4.28
C PHE A 198 -20.81 7.25 -3.78
N PRO A 199 -21.77 7.84 -4.50
CA PRO A 199 -23.17 7.97 -4.05
C PRO A 199 -23.82 6.61 -3.71
N GLU A 200 -23.46 5.58 -4.44
CA GLU A 200 -24.00 4.22 -4.31
C GLU A 200 -23.66 3.58 -2.96
N LEU A 201 -22.64 4.10 -2.26
CA LEU A 201 -22.26 3.62 -0.92
C LEU A 201 -23.04 4.28 0.22
N GLY A 202 -23.92 5.24 -0.11
CA GLY A 202 -24.88 5.83 0.83
C GLY A 202 -24.29 6.78 1.86
N PHE A 203 -23.06 7.26 1.67
CA PHE A 203 -22.47 8.27 2.53
C PHE A 203 -23.08 9.66 2.25
N ASN A 204 -23.39 10.40 3.31
CA ASN A 204 -23.83 11.78 3.25
C ASN A 204 -23.00 12.65 4.20
N LEU A 205 -21.73 12.80 3.85
CA LEU A 205 -20.76 13.56 4.64
C LEU A 205 -19.73 14.21 3.71
N SER A 206 -19.07 15.26 4.21
CA SER A 206 -17.95 15.92 3.54
C SER A 206 -16.69 15.78 4.41
N LEU A 207 -15.58 15.44 3.76
CA LEU A 207 -14.27 15.32 4.36
C LEU A 207 -13.27 16.21 3.60
N PRO A 208 -13.27 17.53 3.84
CA PRO A 208 -12.55 18.49 2.98
C PRO A 208 -11.05 18.23 2.83
N LYS A 209 -10.40 17.71 3.87
CA LYS A 209 -8.97 17.35 3.80
C LYS A 209 -8.73 16.16 2.88
N THR A 210 -9.60 15.16 2.96
CA THR A 210 -9.53 13.96 2.10
C THR A 210 -9.85 14.31 0.66
N GLU A 211 -10.92 15.08 0.45
CA GLU A 211 -11.34 15.56 -0.87
C GLU A 211 -10.21 16.35 -1.54
N LYS A 212 -9.61 17.31 -0.82
CA LYS A 212 -8.46 18.09 -1.31
C LYS A 212 -7.27 17.20 -1.69
N PHE A 213 -7.00 16.14 -0.93
CA PHE A 213 -5.94 15.18 -1.27
C PHE A 213 -6.27 14.47 -2.59
N PHE A 214 -7.49 13.94 -2.74
CA PHE A 214 -7.89 13.22 -3.96
C PHE A 214 -7.97 14.12 -5.20
N ASP A 215 -8.22 15.42 -5.03
CA ASP A 215 -8.17 16.40 -6.13
C ASP A 215 -6.75 16.64 -6.65
N ARG A 216 -5.74 16.33 -5.85
CA ARG A 216 -4.34 16.65 -6.10
C ARG A 216 -3.43 15.43 -6.29
N CYS A 217 -3.85 14.25 -5.81
CA CYS A 217 -2.98 13.07 -5.81
C CYS A 217 -2.75 12.53 -7.23
N ILE A 218 -1.51 12.13 -7.48
CA ILE A 218 -1.05 11.48 -8.72
C ILE A 218 0.14 10.58 -8.40
N MET A 219 0.22 9.44 -9.07
CA MET A 219 1.34 8.51 -8.95
C MET A 219 2.24 8.58 -10.15
N LEU A 220 3.51 8.82 -9.91
CA LEU A 220 4.56 8.70 -10.91
C LEU A 220 4.93 7.23 -11.13
N PRO A 221 5.49 6.89 -12.31
CA PRO A 221 5.95 5.54 -12.60
C PRO A 221 6.90 5.00 -11.53
N MET A 222 6.66 3.79 -11.04
CA MET A 222 7.43 3.16 -9.96
C MET A 222 7.77 1.71 -10.32
N ASN A 223 8.18 1.49 -11.56
CA ASN A 223 8.58 0.17 -12.06
C ASN A 223 10.06 -0.06 -11.78
N ILE A 224 10.42 -1.23 -11.27
CA ILE A 224 11.82 -1.59 -10.98
C ILE A 224 12.71 -1.71 -12.22
N PHE A 225 12.12 -1.77 -13.41
CA PHE A 225 12.85 -1.81 -14.69
C PHE A 225 13.15 -0.43 -15.26
N LEU A 226 12.69 0.65 -14.61
CA LEU A 226 13.06 2.01 -15.01
C LEU A 226 14.58 2.20 -14.93
N SER A 227 15.13 2.65 -16.04
CA SER A 227 16.52 3.14 -16.09
C SER A 227 16.65 4.50 -15.40
N ASP A 228 17.87 4.88 -15.10
CA ASP A 228 18.14 6.18 -14.52
C ASP A 228 17.78 7.31 -15.48
N ASP A 229 18.04 7.14 -16.77
CA ASP A 229 17.69 8.11 -17.83
C ASP A 229 16.17 8.29 -17.97
N GLU A 230 15.38 7.21 -17.80
CA GLU A 230 13.91 7.31 -17.82
C GLU A 230 13.38 8.06 -16.59
N ILE A 231 13.99 7.86 -15.42
CA ILE A 231 13.64 8.61 -14.20
C ILE A 231 13.97 10.09 -14.39
N ASP A 232 15.15 10.40 -14.92
CA ASP A 232 15.58 11.76 -15.21
C ASP A 232 14.63 12.43 -16.21
N TYR A 233 14.26 11.74 -17.28
CA TYR A 233 13.28 12.23 -18.26
C TYR A 233 11.92 12.53 -17.64
N ILE A 234 11.43 11.68 -16.74
CA ILE A 234 10.17 11.90 -16.01
C ILE A 234 10.28 13.18 -15.17
N CYS A 235 11.35 13.33 -14.40
CA CYS A 235 11.57 14.49 -13.54
C CYS A 235 11.69 15.79 -14.36
N GLU A 236 12.50 15.79 -15.41
CA GLU A 236 12.66 16.94 -16.30
C GLU A 236 11.33 17.35 -16.96
N THR A 237 10.49 16.38 -17.31
CA THR A 237 9.19 16.65 -17.90
C THR A 237 8.23 17.28 -16.89
N VAL A 238 8.23 16.82 -15.64
CA VAL A 238 7.48 17.44 -14.54
C VAL A 238 7.96 18.87 -14.30
N ILE A 239 9.27 19.07 -14.19
CA ILE A 239 9.88 20.39 -13.97
C ILE A 239 9.51 21.36 -15.12
N ARG A 240 9.59 20.91 -16.36
CA ARG A 240 9.25 21.70 -17.55
C ARG A 240 7.79 22.15 -17.53
N PHE A 241 6.87 21.30 -17.09
CA PHE A 241 5.45 21.66 -16.96
C PHE A 241 5.22 22.84 -16.03
N TYR A 242 5.93 22.93 -14.91
CA TYR A 242 5.75 24.01 -13.94
C TYR A 242 6.58 25.26 -14.24
N ARG A 243 7.59 25.17 -15.10
CA ARG A 243 8.44 26.30 -15.49
C ARG A 243 8.04 26.95 -16.81
N SER A 244 7.12 26.34 -17.57
CA SER A 244 6.51 26.89 -18.77
C SER A 244 5.30 27.76 -18.43
#